data_101c62900efb5df29902ecb93fdd8be3
#
_entry.id   101c62900efb5df29902ecb93fdd8be3
#
_cell.length_a   1.000
_cell.length_b   1.000
_cell.length_c   1.000
_cell.angle_alpha   90.00
_cell.angle_beta   90.00
_cell.angle_gamma   90.00
#
_symmetry.space_group_name_H-M   'P 1'
#
loop_
_entity.id
_entity.type
_entity.pdbx_description
1 polymer ?
#
loop_
_entity_poly.entity_id
_entity_poly.type
_entity_poly.pdbx_seq_one_letter_code
_entity_poly.pdbx_strand_id
1 'polypeptide(L)'
;NRRELQKLIRRKHKIYTEQDSFFQRCAHTLNQIGYPIRLSFLSLFGKNKGNISSLAPLTGEKNQETWIGIAPFATHVGKIYPLSKQEQILKHLSARDHTKIFLFGGGKKEIKVLEEWAQHFPNVISTAGKLTINMELALMSNMDVMLVMDAANMHLASLVNIPVVSIWGATHPCAGFAGWNQSAANTIQIDLPCRPCSLSGEKHCYRKDYACLQGITPEMVIEHINKVIS
;
A
#
# COMPACT_ATOMS: atom_id res chain seq x y z
N ASN A 1 4.65 -22.98 -3.02
CA ASN A 1 4.64 -23.96 -4.11
C ASN A 1 4.04 -23.33 -5.38
N ARG A 2 4.81 -23.31 -6.51
CA ARG A 2 4.35 -22.66 -7.77
C ARG A 2 3.03 -23.26 -8.29
N ARG A 3 2.81 -24.55 -8.10
CA ARG A 3 1.58 -25.25 -8.53
C ARG A 3 0.36 -24.75 -7.76
N GLU A 4 0.47 -24.52 -6.46
CA GLU A 4 -0.62 -23.99 -5.63
C GLU A 4 -0.97 -22.55 -6.02
N LEU A 5 0.04 -21.69 -6.22
CA LEU A 5 -0.17 -20.33 -6.72
C LEU A 5 -0.88 -20.32 -8.08
N GLN A 6 -0.56 -21.27 -8.98
CA GLN A 6 -1.25 -21.39 -10.27
C GLN A 6 -2.73 -21.80 -10.13
N LYS A 7 -3.10 -22.58 -9.09
CA LYS A 7 -4.51 -22.93 -8.81
C LYS A 7 -5.34 -21.70 -8.43
N LEU A 8 -4.75 -20.72 -7.74
CA LEU A 8 -5.41 -19.48 -7.35
C LEU A 8 -5.88 -18.63 -8.53
N ILE A 9 -5.11 -18.61 -9.64
CA ILE A 9 -5.38 -17.74 -10.81
C ILE A 9 -6.12 -18.43 -11.94
N ARG A 10 -6.63 -19.65 -11.73
CA ARG A 10 -7.43 -20.36 -12.73
C ARG A 10 -8.74 -19.62 -12.98
N ARG A 11 -9.21 -19.60 -14.23
CA ARG A 11 -10.53 -19.03 -14.57
C ARG A 11 -11.70 -19.88 -14.05
N LYS A 12 -11.55 -21.22 -14.12
CA LYS A 12 -12.52 -22.20 -13.63
C LYS A 12 -11.88 -23.07 -12.55
N HIS A 13 -12.68 -23.57 -11.63
CA HIS A 13 -12.24 -24.44 -10.53
C HIS A 13 -11.07 -23.84 -9.73
N LYS A 14 -11.22 -22.59 -9.35
CA LYS A 14 -10.28 -21.85 -8.53
C LYS A 14 -10.26 -22.45 -7.13
N ILE A 15 -9.08 -22.66 -6.58
CA ILE A 15 -8.91 -23.16 -5.21
C ILE A 15 -8.28 -22.02 -4.39
N TYR A 16 -9.04 -21.50 -3.45
CA TYR A 16 -8.57 -20.50 -2.50
C TYR A 16 -7.88 -21.21 -1.33
N THR A 17 -6.58 -21.38 -1.46
CA THR A 17 -5.74 -21.85 -0.35
C THR A 17 -4.81 -20.74 0.03
N GLU A 18 -4.86 -20.33 1.30
CA GLU A 18 -3.93 -19.36 1.83
C GLU A 18 -2.50 -19.91 1.70
N GLN A 19 -1.64 -19.11 1.13
CA GLN A 19 -0.25 -19.46 0.91
C GLN A 19 0.60 -18.82 2.01
N ASP A 20 1.70 -19.47 2.35
CA ASP A 20 2.72 -18.86 3.19
C ASP A 20 3.08 -17.48 2.67
N SER A 21 3.26 -16.54 3.57
CA SER A 21 3.74 -15.21 3.19
C SER A 21 5.07 -15.29 2.45
N PHE A 22 5.36 -14.28 1.65
CA PHE A 22 6.66 -14.20 0.97
C PHE A 22 7.83 -14.30 1.97
N PHE A 23 7.70 -13.70 3.13
CA PHE A 23 8.69 -13.73 4.21
C PHE A 23 8.88 -15.13 4.78
N GLN A 24 7.79 -15.87 5.02
CA GLN A 24 7.85 -17.27 5.48
C GLN A 24 8.52 -18.15 4.44
N ARG A 25 8.21 -17.99 3.14
CA ARG A 25 8.86 -18.73 2.06
C ARG A 25 10.36 -18.45 1.98
N CYS A 26 10.77 -17.20 2.14
CA CYS A 26 12.19 -16.82 2.19
C CYS A 26 12.89 -17.46 3.41
N ALA A 27 12.28 -17.37 4.59
CA ALA A 27 12.81 -17.97 5.81
C ALA A 27 12.95 -19.50 5.67
N HIS A 28 11.96 -20.16 5.08
CA HIS A 28 11.99 -21.59 4.81
C HIS A 28 13.16 -21.98 3.89
N THR A 29 13.36 -21.22 2.81
CA THR A 29 14.46 -21.45 1.88
C THR A 29 15.81 -21.28 2.57
N LEU A 30 15.99 -20.22 3.36
CA LEU A 30 17.22 -20.01 4.13
C LEU A 30 17.46 -21.12 5.15
N ASN A 31 16.44 -21.60 5.83
CA ASN A 31 16.55 -22.72 6.76
C ASN A 31 17.01 -24.02 6.04
N GLN A 32 16.47 -24.29 4.84
CA GLN A 32 16.86 -25.47 4.06
C GLN A 32 18.33 -25.47 3.65
N ILE A 33 18.95 -24.32 3.49
CA ILE A 33 20.38 -24.20 3.14
C ILE A 33 21.29 -23.95 4.36
N GLY A 34 20.76 -24.18 5.58
CA GLY A 34 21.54 -24.12 6.81
C GLY A 34 21.61 -22.75 7.49
N TYR A 35 20.82 -21.76 7.04
CA TYR A 35 20.77 -20.42 7.62
C TYR A 35 19.38 -20.13 8.22
N PRO A 36 19.02 -20.73 9.38
CA PRO A 36 17.72 -20.49 9.99
C PRO A 36 17.59 -19.04 10.47
N ILE A 37 16.52 -18.38 10.09
CA ILE A 37 16.20 -17.03 10.57
C ILE A 37 14.92 -17.04 11.38
N ARG A 38 14.86 -16.19 12.40
CA ARG A 38 13.63 -15.93 13.17
C ARG A 38 12.88 -14.77 12.52
N LEU A 39 11.57 -14.94 12.32
CA LEU A 39 10.69 -13.89 11.82
C LEU A 39 10.22 -13.00 12.98
N SER A 40 11.16 -12.26 13.58
CA SER A 40 10.93 -11.38 14.74
C SER A 40 11.21 -9.91 14.45
N PHE A 41 11.36 -9.54 13.18
CA PHE A 41 11.59 -8.16 12.78
C PHE A 41 10.37 -7.29 13.12
N LEU A 42 10.58 -6.10 13.66
CA LEU A 42 9.54 -5.14 14.00
C LEU A 42 9.61 -3.91 13.09
N SER A 43 10.73 -3.21 13.07
CA SER A 43 10.91 -1.97 12.30
C SER A 43 12.38 -1.72 12.04
N LEU A 44 12.68 -1.07 10.91
CA LEU A 44 14.04 -0.58 10.59
C LEU A 44 14.55 0.43 11.63
N PHE A 45 13.66 1.15 12.29
CA PHE A 45 13.99 2.13 13.32
C PHE A 45 13.84 1.58 14.75
N GLY A 46 13.65 0.27 14.89
CA GLY A 46 13.41 -0.37 16.19
C GLY A 46 12.14 0.14 16.88
N LYS A 47 12.25 0.68 18.09
CA LYS A 47 11.14 1.28 18.84
C LYS A 47 10.92 2.76 18.50
N ASN A 48 11.83 3.39 17.76
CA ASN A 48 11.80 4.81 17.44
C ASN A 48 11.18 5.05 16.06
N LYS A 49 11.02 6.31 15.69
CA LYS A 49 10.72 6.77 14.35
C LYS A 49 12.00 7.27 13.67
N GLY A 50 12.03 7.27 12.35
CA GLY A 50 13.13 7.86 11.60
C GLY A 50 13.22 9.37 11.82
N ASN A 51 14.43 9.90 11.86
CA ASN A 51 14.66 11.34 11.99
C ASN A 51 14.28 12.06 10.69
N ILE A 52 13.36 13.00 10.78
CA ILE A 52 12.87 13.81 9.66
C ILE A 52 13.23 15.30 9.76
N SER A 53 14.15 15.68 10.67
CA SER A 53 14.52 17.09 10.87
C SER A 53 15.02 17.76 9.58
N SER A 54 15.76 17.02 8.75
CA SER A 54 16.22 17.49 7.44
C SER A 54 15.08 17.68 6.41
N LEU A 55 13.93 17.09 6.65
CA LEU A 55 12.74 17.20 5.80
C LEU A 55 11.80 18.32 6.22
N ALA A 56 12.03 18.97 7.35
CA ALA A 56 11.19 20.04 7.88
C ALA A 56 10.89 21.16 6.87
N PRO A 57 11.82 21.59 5.98
CA PRO A 57 11.50 22.56 4.94
C PRO A 57 10.42 22.10 3.94
N LEU A 58 10.28 20.78 3.73
CA LEU A 58 9.27 20.18 2.85
C LEU A 58 8.00 19.81 3.62
N THR A 59 8.15 19.20 4.79
CA THR A 59 7.05 18.55 5.53
C THR A 59 6.45 19.43 6.61
N GLY A 60 7.19 20.45 7.06
CA GLY A 60 6.95 21.08 8.36
C GLY A 60 7.31 20.12 9.51
N GLU A 61 7.14 20.58 10.73
CA GLU A 61 7.29 19.76 11.92
C GLU A 61 5.99 18.99 12.21
N LYS A 62 6.11 17.76 12.71
CA LYS A 62 4.95 17.00 13.16
C LYS A 62 4.62 17.37 14.60
N ASN A 63 3.53 18.08 14.78
CA ASN A 63 2.97 18.41 16.09
C ASN A 63 1.85 17.42 16.47
N GLN A 64 0.64 17.91 16.73
CA GLN A 64 -0.55 17.11 17.04
C GLN A 64 -1.38 16.74 15.79
N GLU A 65 -0.82 16.95 14.61
CA GLU A 65 -1.49 16.66 13.35
C GLU A 65 -1.49 15.16 13.03
N THR A 66 -2.57 14.70 12.40
CA THR A 66 -2.62 13.37 11.78
C THR A 66 -1.89 13.42 10.43
N TRP A 67 -0.91 12.57 10.25
CA TRP A 67 -0.15 12.45 9.01
C TRP A 67 -0.57 11.19 8.25
N ILE A 68 -1.15 11.39 7.07
CA ILE A 68 -1.62 10.30 6.20
C ILE A 68 -0.71 10.22 4.98
N GLY A 69 -0.12 9.05 4.75
CA GLY A 69 0.61 8.80 3.52
C GLY A 69 -0.29 8.13 2.48
N ILE A 70 -0.18 8.54 1.22
CA ILE A 70 -0.91 7.93 0.10
C ILE A 70 0.08 7.58 -1.01
N ALA A 71 0.11 6.30 -1.42
CA ALA A 71 0.88 5.82 -2.57
C ALA A 71 -0.08 5.22 -3.61
N PRO A 72 -0.59 6.01 -4.55
CA PRO A 72 -1.73 5.68 -5.39
C PRO A 72 -1.41 4.76 -6.58
N PHE A 73 -0.15 4.48 -6.84
CA PHE A 73 0.30 3.79 -8.04
C PHE A 73 0.82 2.38 -7.79
N ALA A 74 0.82 1.59 -8.85
CA ALA A 74 1.44 0.29 -8.95
C ALA A 74 1.94 0.06 -10.38
N THR A 75 2.82 -0.91 -10.58
CA THR A 75 3.39 -1.23 -11.89
C THR A 75 2.32 -1.66 -12.92
N HIS A 76 1.26 -2.33 -12.47
CA HIS A 76 0.25 -2.91 -13.36
C HIS A 76 -1.13 -2.30 -13.12
N VAL A 77 -1.85 -2.00 -14.19
CA VAL A 77 -3.18 -1.37 -14.17
C VAL A 77 -4.21 -2.15 -13.34
N GLY A 78 -4.11 -3.48 -13.28
CA GLY A 78 -4.98 -4.32 -12.47
C GLY A 78 -4.80 -4.15 -10.95
N LYS A 79 -3.84 -3.34 -10.53
CA LYS A 79 -3.54 -3.02 -9.12
C LYS A 79 -3.73 -1.54 -8.80
N ILE A 80 -4.00 -0.69 -9.80
CA ILE A 80 -4.19 0.75 -9.61
C ILE A 80 -5.67 1.04 -9.39
N TYR A 81 -6.02 1.49 -8.19
CA TYR A 81 -7.36 1.99 -7.91
C TYR A 81 -7.65 3.23 -8.77
N PRO A 82 -8.86 3.41 -9.31
CA PRO A 82 -9.14 4.52 -10.23
C PRO A 82 -8.74 5.88 -9.67
N LEU A 83 -7.93 6.63 -10.41
CA LEU A 83 -7.39 7.91 -9.94
C LEU A 83 -8.48 8.91 -9.56
N SER A 84 -9.60 8.95 -10.31
CA SER A 84 -10.74 9.80 -9.98
C SER A 84 -11.38 9.48 -8.62
N LYS A 85 -11.35 8.22 -8.21
CA LYS A 85 -11.83 7.81 -6.87
C LYS A 85 -10.79 8.11 -5.79
N GLN A 86 -9.51 7.99 -6.11
CA GLN A 86 -8.43 8.37 -5.21
C GLN A 86 -8.43 9.88 -4.94
N GLU A 87 -8.72 10.69 -5.95
CA GLU A 87 -8.90 12.14 -5.82
C GLU A 87 -10.10 12.50 -4.93
N GLN A 88 -11.21 11.75 -5.01
CA GLN A 88 -12.35 11.91 -4.09
C GLN A 88 -11.95 11.62 -2.64
N ILE A 89 -11.18 10.55 -2.41
CA ILE A 89 -10.63 10.23 -1.08
C ILE A 89 -9.73 11.37 -0.60
N LEU A 90 -8.82 11.83 -1.46
CA LEU A 90 -7.89 12.91 -1.16
C LEU A 90 -8.64 14.21 -0.78
N LYS A 91 -9.66 14.58 -1.57
CA LYS A 91 -10.53 15.71 -1.29
C LYS A 91 -11.21 15.60 0.07
N HIS A 92 -11.74 14.42 0.41
CA HIS A 92 -12.39 14.19 1.70
C HIS A 92 -11.41 14.29 2.87
N LEU A 93 -10.24 13.66 2.74
CA LEU A 93 -9.23 13.65 3.80
C LEU A 93 -8.57 15.01 3.98
N SER A 94 -8.36 15.77 2.89
CA SER A 94 -7.79 17.13 2.93
C SER A 94 -8.71 18.17 3.57
N ALA A 95 -10.02 17.90 3.63
CA ALA A 95 -10.97 18.77 4.30
C ALA A 95 -11.00 18.62 5.83
N ARG A 96 -10.18 17.72 6.40
CA ARG A 96 -10.11 17.49 7.85
C ARG A 96 -9.17 18.49 8.51
N ASP A 97 -9.60 19.02 9.63
CA ASP A 97 -8.74 19.82 10.49
C ASP A 97 -7.56 18.99 11.01
N HIS A 98 -6.46 19.66 11.26
CA HIS A 98 -5.24 19.05 11.83
C HIS A 98 -4.77 17.78 11.07
N THR A 99 -4.98 17.75 9.75
CA THR A 99 -4.54 16.62 8.91
C THR A 99 -3.57 17.11 7.84
N LYS A 100 -2.49 16.38 7.65
CA LYS A 100 -1.52 16.59 6.58
C LYS A 100 -1.36 15.31 5.77
N ILE A 101 -1.34 15.43 4.46
CA ILE A 101 -1.31 14.29 3.55
C ILE A 101 -0.02 14.32 2.74
N PHE A 102 0.68 13.19 2.68
CA PHE A 102 1.92 13.03 1.93
C PHE A 102 1.70 12.05 0.78
N LEU A 103 2.03 12.48 -0.43
CA LEU A 103 1.88 11.67 -1.63
C LEU A 103 3.23 11.05 -2.00
N PHE A 104 3.26 9.71 -2.06
CA PHE A 104 4.44 8.93 -2.41
C PHE A 104 4.30 8.34 -3.81
N GLY A 105 5.38 8.36 -4.59
CA GLY A 105 5.43 7.81 -5.92
C GLY A 105 6.74 8.15 -6.62
N GLY A 106 6.91 7.64 -7.84
CA GLY A 106 8.13 7.86 -8.60
C GLY A 106 7.92 7.78 -10.11
N GLY A 107 8.90 8.26 -10.85
CA GLY A 107 8.81 8.32 -12.30
C GLY A 107 7.96 9.49 -12.81
N LYS A 108 8.32 9.98 -13.99
CA LYS A 108 7.83 11.26 -14.54
C LYS A 108 6.29 11.37 -14.60
N LYS A 109 5.60 10.28 -14.93
CA LYS A 109 4.13 10.29 -15.07
C LYS A 109 3.43 10.40 -13.71
N GLU A 110 3.90 9.65 -12.72
CA GLU A 110 3.35 9.67 -11.36
C GLU A 110 3.60 11.01 -10.70
N ILE A 111 4.84 11.52 -10.77
CA ILE A 111 5.22 12.83 -10.24
C ILE A 111 4.27 13.93 -10.75
N LYS A 112 3.99 13.95 -12.06
CA LYS A 112 3.10 14.94 -12.65
C LYS A 112 1.71 14.93 -11.98
N VAL A 113 1.09 13.77 -11.84
CA VAL A 113 -0.24 13.64 -11.22
C VAL A 113 -0.21 14.04 -9.74
N LEU A 114 0.83 13.61 -9.01
CA LEU A 114 0.93 13.91 -7.58
C LEU A 114 1.21 15.39 -7.30
N GLU A 115 1.97 16.06 -8.17
CA GLU A 115 2.18 17.51 -8.11
C GLU A 115 0.88 18.27 -8.44
N GLU A 116 0.13 17.84 -9.45
CA GLU A 116 -1.18 18.41 -9.77
C GLU A 116 -2.14 18.30 -8.56
N TRP A 117 -2.20 17.15 -7.91
CA TRP A 117 -3.02 16.98 -6.70
C TRP A 117 -2.55 17.87 -5.54
N ALA A 118 -1.24 17.96 -5.31
CA ALA A 118 -0.71 18.81 -4.25
C ALA A 118 -0.99 20.30 -4.45
N GLN A 119 -1.11 20.75 -5.71
CA GLN A 119 -1.48 22.15 -6.01
C GLN A 119 -2.94 22.48 -5.68
N HIS A 120 -3.83 21.49 -5.69
CA HIS A 120 -5.26 21.71 -5.44
C HIS A 120 -5.62 21.74 -3.94
N PHE A 121 -4.76 21.23 -3.06
CA PHE A 121 -5.06 21.08 -1.64
C PHE A 121 -3.89 21.58 -0.79
N PRO A 122 -4.09 22.59 0.08
CA PRO A 122 -2.99 23.26 0.79
C PRO A 122 -2.28 22.38 1.83
N ASN A 123 -2.94 21.33 2.34
CA ASN A 123 -2.38 20.38 3.31
C ASN A 123 -1.92 19.07 2.68
N VAL A 124 -1.80 19.03 1.36
CA VAL A 124 -1.29 17.87 0.59
C VAL A 124 0.10 18.19 0.05
N ILE A 125 1.05 17.35 0.34
CA ILE A 125 2.46 17.52 -0.01
C ILE A 125 2.90 16.35 -0.89
N SER A 126 3.32 16.64 -2.12
CA SER A 126 3.97 15.64 -2.97
C SER A 126 5.43 15.47 -2.55
N THR A 127 5.81 14.25 -2.21
CA THR A 127 7.19 13.86 -1.93
C THR A 127 7.83 13.11 -3.10
N ALA A 128 7.05 12.84 -4.15
CA ALA A 128 7.43 12.04 -5.28
C ALA A 128 8.65 12.61 -6.02
N GLY A 129 9.70 11.79 -6.13
CA GLY A 129 10.95 12.16 -6.78
C GLY A 129 11.81 13.18 -6.04
N LYS A 130 11.44 13.58 -4.82
CA LYS A 130 12.18 14.57 -4.00
C LYS A 130 13.03 13.95 -2.91
N LEU A 131 12.79 12.69 -2.58
CA LEU A 131 13.40 11.99 -1.46
C LEU A 131 14.25 10.81 -1.94
N THR A 132 15.30 10.51 -1.20
CA THR A 132 15.97 9.21 -1.29
C THR A 132 15.15 8.15 -0.56
N ILE A 133 15.41 6.88 -0.83
CA ILE A 133 14.68 5.77 -0.16
C ILE A 133 14.81 5.83 1.37
N ASN A 134 15.95 6.22 1.90
CA ASN A 134 16.15 6.36 3.35
C ASN A 134 15.30 7.50 3.93
N MET A 135 15.17 8.61 3.21
CA MET A 135 14.32 9.73 3.59
C MET A 135 12.84 9.37 3.50
N GLU A 136 12.44 8.62 2.47
CA GLU A 136 11.07 8.11 2.35
C GLU A 136 10.72 7.19 3.52
N LEU A 137 11.59 6.23 3.87
CA LEU A 137 11.39 5.34 5.01
C LEU A 137 11.31 6.11 6.33
N ALA A 138 12.19 7.10 6.53
CA ALA A 138 12.13 7.96 7.71
C ALA A 138 10.81 8.73 7.76
N LEU A 139 10.36 9.30 6.65
CA LEU A 139 9.09 10.02 6.57
C LEU A 139 7.90 9.08 6.79
N MET A 140 7.87 7.91 6.12
CA MET A 140 6.83 6.89 6.32
C MET A 140 6.71 6.47 7.79
N SER A 141 7.83 6.31 8.51
CA SER A 141 7.80 5.93 9.93
C SER A 141 7.11 6.95 10.83
N ASN A 142 6.91 8.17 10.34
CA ASN A 142 6.22 9.25 11.04
C ASN A 142 4.74 9.39 10.64
N MET A 143 4.26 8.60 9.67
CA MET A 143 2.83 8.57 9.33
C MET A 143 2.02 7.90 10.45
N ASP A 144 0.74 8.20 10.50
CA ASP A 144 -0.22 7.51 11.37
C ASP A 144 -0.91 6.37 10.61
N VAL A 145 -1.01 6.50 9.30
CA VAL A 145 -1.50 5.45 8.39
C VAL A 145 -0.96 5.66 6.97
N MET A 146 -0.79 4.56 6.23
CA MET A 146 -0.50 4.58 4.80
C MET A 146 -1.65 3.97 4.00
N LEU A 147 -2.22 4.71 3.05
CA LEU A 147 -3.10 4.17 2.00
C LEU A 147 -2.25 3.78 0.79
N VAL A 148 -2.28 2.52 0.41
CA VAL A 148 -1.41 1.99 -0.65
C VAL A 148 -2.14 1.01 -1.57
N MET A 149 -1.59 0.81 -2.75
CA MET A 149 -1.93 -0.32 -3.61
C MET A 149 -1.11 -1.56 -3.22
N ASP A 150 -1.47 -2.75 -3.73
CA ASP A 150 -0.60 -3.92 -3.71
C ASP A 150 0.66 -3.66 -4.56
N ALA A 151 1.62 -2.93 -3.98
CA ALA A 151 2.82 -2.39 -4.62
C ALA A 151 3.98 -2.23 -3.62
N ALA A 152 5.13 -1.77 -4.10
CA ALA A 152 6.35 -1.62 -3.30
C ALA A 152 6.14 -0.79 -2.02
N ASN A 153 5.38 0.30 -2.10
CA ASN A 153 5.13 1.18 -0.95
C ASN A 153 4.40 0.50 0.21
N MET A 154 3.59 -0.53 -0.05
CA MET A 154 3.00 -1.36 1.00
C MET A 154 4.09 -2.06 1.83
N HIS A 155 5.10 -2.59 1.16
CA HIS A 155 6.21 -3.26 1.84
C HIS A 155 7.14 -2.27 2.54
N LEU A 156 7.42 -1.11 1.94
CA LEU A 156 8.22 -0.05 2.57
C LEU A 156 7.57 0.46 3.86
N ALA A 157 6.27 0.73 3.84
CA ALA A 157 5.52 1.11 5.04
C ALA A 157 5.55 0.00 6.12
N SER A 158 5.47 -1.27 5.69
CA SER A 158 5.58 -2.42 6.59
C SER A 158 6.96 -2.53 7.24
N LEU A 159 8.04 -2.19 6.54
CA LEU A 159 9.40 -2.19 7.08
C LEU A 159 9.61 -1.15 8.20
N VAL A 160 8.79 -0.13 8.25
CA VAL A 160 8.84 0.89 9.31
C VAL A 160 7.68 0.75 10.32
N ASN A 161 6.95 -0.36 10.23
CA ASN A 161 5.87 -0.77 11.13
C ASN A 161 4.73 0.26 11.27
N ILE A 162 4.35 0.89 10.16
CA ILE A 162 3.22 1.80 10.11
C ILE A 162 1.97 1.03 9.67
N PRO A 163 0.79 1.30 10.25
CA PRO A 163 -0.45 0.70 9.78
C PRO A 163 -0.71 0.99 8.30
N VAL A 164 -1.04 -0.06 7.56
CA VAL A 164 -1.28 0.01 6.12
C VAL A 164 -2.73 -0.33 5.81
N VAL A 165 -3.43 0.57 5.16
CA VAL A 165 -4.70 0.29 4.47
C VAL A 165 -4.36 0.00 3.01
N SER A 166 -4.58 -1.24 2.57
CA SER A 166 -4.17 -1.70 1.24
C SER A 166 -5.34 -2.04 0.34
N ILE A 167 -5.30 -1.58 -0.91
CA ILE A 167 -6.34 -1.84 -1.92
C ILE A 167 -5.87 -2.94 -2.88
N TRP A 168 -6.73 -3.97 -3.06
CA TRP A 168 -6.43 -5.14 -3.87
C TRP A 168 -7.43 -5.33 -4.99
N GLY A 169 -6.94 -5.36 -6.22
CA GLY A 169 -7.73 -5.55 -7.45
C GLY A 169 -7.60 -6.95 -8.04
N ALA A 170 -6.81 -7.08 -9.12
CA ALA A 170 -6.61 -8.33 -9.86
C ALA A 170 -5.85 -9.41 -9.06
N THR A 171 -5.15 -9.02 -8.02
CA THR A 171 -4.40 -9.85 -7.08
C THR A 171 -5.24 -10.16 -5.83
N HIS A 172 -4.70 -10.97 -4.90
CA HIS A 172 -5.37 -11.30 -3.65
C HIS A 172 -4.35 -11.60 -2.55
N PRO A 173 -4.56 -11.14 -1.30
CA PRO A 173 -3.64 -11.39 -0.17
C PRO A 173 -3.34 -12.87 0.07
N CYS A 174 -4.30 -13.79 -0.21
CA CYS A 174 -4.11 -15.23 -0.04
C CYS A 174 -2.92 -15.80 -0.83
N ALA A 175 -2.38 -15.07 -1.80
CA ALA A 175 -1.16 -15.46 -2.50
C ALA A 175 0.12 -15.24 -1.66
N GLY A 176 -0.02 -14.69 -0.45
CA GLY A 176 1.08 -14.47 0.50
C GLY A 176 1.93 -13.24 0.19
N PHE A 177 1.38 -12.23 -0.48
CA PHE A 177 2.08 -10.98 -0.82
C PHE A 177 1.66 -9.78 0.04
N ALA A 178 0.89 -9.99 1.09
CA ALA A 178 0.58 -8.91 2.04
C ALA A 178 1.85 -8.36 2.71
N GLY A 179 1.79 -7.12 3.18
CA GLY A 179 2.88 -6.46 3.90
C GLY A 179 3.22 -7.18 5.21
N TRP A 180 4.48 -7.11 5.60
CA TRP A 180 4.95 -7.69 6.86
C TRP A 180 4.19 -7.11 8.06
N ASN A 181 3.73 -7.99 8.95
CA ASN A 181 3.07 -7.63 10.22
C ASN A 181 1.85 -6.68 10.04
N GLN A 182 1.19 -6.70 8.86
CA GLN A 182 0.02 -5.88 8.60
C GLN A 182 -1.28 -6.64 8.92
N SER A 183 -2.25 -5.90 9.46
CA SER A 183 -3.56 -6.46 9.78
C SER A 183 -4.36 -6.80 8.51
N ALA A 184 -4.87 -8.02 8.42
CA ALA A 184 -5.77 -8.41 7.35
C ALA A 184 -7.08 -7.58 7.34
N ALA A 185 -7.49 -7.05 8.50
CA ALA A 185 -8.67 -6.19 8.62
C ALA A 185 -8.53 -4.86 7.86
N ASN A 186 -7.30 -4.43 7.55
CA ASN A 186 -7.02 -3.20 6.81
C ASN A 186 -6.86 -3.46 5.29
N THR A 187 -7.28 -4.63 4.83
CA THR A 187 -7.26 -5.00 3.42
C THR A 187 -8.60 -4.70 2.77
N ILE A 188 -8.61 -3.84 1.76
CA ILE A 188 -9.81 -3.46 1.02
C ILE A 188 -9.85 -4.22 -0.29
N GLN A 189 -10.90 -5.00 -0.48
CA GLN A 189 -11.12 -5.80 -1.67
C GLN A 189 -12.59 -6.16 -1.82
N ILE A 190 -12.98 -6.60 -3.01
CA ILE A 190 -14.32 -7.10 -3.28
C ILE A 190 -14.23 -8.56 -3.69
N ASP A 191 -15.11 -9.36 -3.15
CA ASP A 191 -15.25 -10.76 -3.57
C ASP A 191 -15.86 -10.84 -4.96
N LEU A 192 -15.06 -11.36 -5.90
CA LEU A 192 -15.51 -11.67 -7.26
C LEU A 192 -14.93 -13.03 -7.68
N PRO A 193 -15.73 -13.89 -8.33
CA PRO A 193 -15.27 -15.21 -8.75
C PRO A 193 -14.04 -15.21 -9.67
N CYS A 194 -13.79 -14.09 -10.33
CA CYS A 194 -12.63 -13.92 -11.19
C CYS A 194 -11.32 -13.66 -10.45
N ARG A 195 -11.37 -13.23 -9.18
CA ARG A 195 -10.17 -12.90 -8.39
C ARG A 195 -9.61 -14.11 -7.67
N PRO A 196 -8.26 -14.14 -7.43
CA PRO A 196 -7.27 -13.38 -8.22
C PRO A 196 -7.22 -13.90 -9.66
N CYS A 197 -7.04 -13.01 -10.61
CA CYS A 197 -6.85 -13.39 -12.01
C CYS A 197 -5.39 -13.30 -12.46
N SER A 198 -4.54 -12.75 -11.62
CA SER A 198 -3.08 -12.64 -11.77
C SER A 198 -2.41 -12.73 -10.41
N LEU A 199 -1.16 -13.19 -10.37
CA LEU A 199 -0.34 -13.20 -9.14
C LEU A 199 0.30 -11.85 -8.87
N SER A 200 0.70 -11.14 -9.91
CA SER A 200 1.40 -9.84 -9.84
C SER A 200 0.65 -8.69 -10.50
N GLY A 201 -0.55 -8.93 -11.03
CA GLY A 201 -1.37 -7.91 -11.67
C GLY A 201 -1.05 -7.66 -13.15
N GLU A 202 -0.11 -8.41 -13.75
CA GLU A 202 0.37 -8.25 -15.12
C GLU A 202 -0.66 -8.57 -16.20
N LYS A 203 -1.67 -9.37 -15.86
CA LYS A 203 -2.70 -9.78 -16.83
C LYS A 203 -3.76 -8.72 -16.98
N HIS A 204 -4.11 -8.43 -18.23
CA HIS A 204 -5.28 -7.59 -18.51
C HIS A 204 -6.56 -8.22 -17.98
N CYS A 205 -7.49 -7.38 -17.53
CA CYS A 205 -8.79 -7.83 -17.11
C CYS A 205 -9.56 -8.44 -18.30
N TYR A 206 -9.88 -9.73 -18.21
CA TYR A 206 -10.62 -10.41 -19.29
C TYR A 206 -12.08 -9.93 -19.39
N ARG A 207 -12.63 -9.39 -18.29
CA ARG A 207 -13.94 -8.73 -18.26
C ARG A 207 -13.91 -7.34 -18.85
N LYS A 208 -12.70 -6.73 -18.98
CA LYS A 208 -12.43 -5.37 -19.46
C LYS A 208 -12.97 -4.23 -18.57
N ASP A 209 -13.69 -4.53 -17.50
CA ASP A 209 -14.35 -3.57 -16.61
C ASP A 209 -13.59 -3.27 -15.30
N TYR A 210 -12.60 -4.08 -14.97
CA TYR A 210 -11.89 -3.99 -13.68
C TYR A 210 -12.85 -3.87 -12.47
N ALA A 211 -13.99 -4.59 -12.49
CA ALA A 211 -15.02 -4.52 -11.46
C ALA A 211 -14.47 -4.70 -10.04
N CYS A 212 -13.38 -5.46 -9.87
CA CYS A 212 -12.70 -5.63 -8.59
C CYS A 212 -12.17 -4.32 -7.99
N LEU A 213 -11.78 -3.36 -8.80
CA LEU A 213 -11.34 -2.03 -8.39
C LEU A 213 -12.50 -1.02 -8.49
N GLN A 214 -13.29 -1.10 -9.56
CA GLN A 214 -14.42 -0.19 -9.77
C GLN A 214 -15.51 -0.33 -8.71
N GLY A 215 -15.73 -1.50 -8.15
CA GLY A 215 -16.74 -1.71 -7.13
C GLY A 215 -16.32 -1.26 -5.71
N ILE A 216 -15.03 -1.01 -5.46
CA ILE A 216 -14.58 -0.38 -4.23
C ILE A 216 -15.02 1.09 -4.28
N THR A 217 -15.74 1.56 -3.25
CA THR A 217 -16.15 2.97 -3.18
C THR A 217 -15.15 3.80 -2.36
N PRO A 218 -15.06 5.11 -2.59
CA PRO A 218 -14.24 5.99 -1.77
C PRO A 218 -14.60 5.92 -0.28
N GLU A 219 -15.89 5.79 0.04
CA GLU A 219 -16.40 5.71 1.42
C GLU A 219 -15.85 4.49 2.15
N MET A 220 -15.79 3.33 1.49
CA MET A 220 -15.18 2.12 2.06
C MET A 220 -13.72 2.37 2.46
N VAL A 221 -12.97 3.07 1.62
CA VAL A 221 -11.55 3.37 1.88
C VAL A 221 -11.41 4.36 3.03
N ILE A 222 -12.21 5.43 3.03
CA ILE A 222 -12.23 6.46 4.07
C ILE A 222 -12.59 5.83 5.43
N GLU A 223 -13.58 4.94 5.46
CA GLU A 223 -13.99 4.23 6.69
C GLU A 223 -12.85 3.40 7.27
N HIS A 224 -12.08 2.67 6.42
CA HIS A 224 -10.93 1.90 6.89
C HIS A 224 -9.82 2.79 7.41
N ILE A 225 -9.52 3.91 6.75
CA ILE A 225 -8.55 4.89 7.24
C ILE A 225 -8.98 5.41 8.61
N ASN A 226 -10.26 5.78 8.77
CA ASN A 226 -10.79 6.29 10.04
C ASN A 226 -10.63 5.30 11.18
N LYS A 227 -10.92 4.01 10.94
CA LYS A 227 -10.76 2.95 11.94
C LYS A 227 -9.32 2.73 12.39
N VAL A 228 -8.37 3.11 11.56
CA VAL A 228 -6.93 2.95 11.88
C VAL A 228 -6.40 4.14 12.67
N ILE A 229 -6.89 5.34 12.41
CA ILE A 229 -6.41 6.58 13.06
C ILE A 229 -7.24 7.01 14.28
N SER A 230 -8.39 6.35 14.54
CA SER A 230 -9.19 6.54 15.76
C SER A 230 -8.55 5.75 16.92
#